data_a3f3e6d7101232a53e767cfc2e63cf08
#
_entry.id   a3f3e6d7101232a53e767cfc2e63cf08
#
_cell.length_a   1.000
_cell.length_b   1.000
_cell.length_c   1.000
_cell.angle_alpha   90.00
_cell.angle_beta   90.00
_cell.angle_gamma   90.00
#
_symmetry.space_group_name_H-M   'P 1'
#
loop_
_entity.id
_entity.type
_entity.pdbx_description
1 polymer ?
#
loop_
_entity_poly.entity_id
_entity_poly.type
_entity_poly.pdbx_seq_one_letter_code
_entity_poly.pdbx_strand_id
1 'polypeptide(L)'
;MKKVLEFAGLGALAFGALGTMTAPRAAAQDPVLTPIIVNEVAPVVLNEAAPIIASVIKPKPKPTGTVKFEGYVMHANAAQVTVRAKGNDLAIQTFALSQPVAAKMQQIIDKGGYQYGDKVTVYYDAGTHQVLKIKGKPSRPL
;
A
#
# COMPACT_ATOMS: atom_id res chain seq x y z
N MET A 1 11.80 -46.37 -26.99
CA MET A 1 12.32 -45.44 -28.02
C MET A 1 12.47 -44.07 -27.40
N LYS A 2 13.72 -43.65 -27.20
CA LYS A 2 14.10 -42.38 -26.60
C LYS A 2 14.04 -41.29 -27.68
N LYS A 3 13.40 -40.14 -27.42
CA LYS A 3 13.63 -38.92 -28.16
C LYS A 3 14.08 -37.84 -27.20
N VAL A 4 15.37 -37.63 -27.20
CA VAL A 4 16.07 -36.48 -26.65
C VAL A 4 15.91 -35.36 -27.67
N LEU A 5 15.37 -34.21 -27.24
CA LEU A 5 15.43 -32.95 -27.99
C LEU A 5 16.35 -32.02 -27.21
N GLU A 6 17.59 -31.92 -27.65
CA GLU A 6 18.49 -30.82 -27.30
C GLU A 6 18.02 -29.56 -28.03
N PHE A 7 17.83 -28.51 -27.29
CA PHE A 7 17.77 -27.14 -27.83
C PHE A 7 18.92 -26.33 -27.22
N ALA A 8 20.03 -26.34 -27.94
CA ALA A 8 21.07 -25.34 -27.78
C ALA A 8 20.62 -24.07 -28.52
N GLY A 9 20.43 -22.97 -27.82
CA GLY A 9 20.14 -21.65 -28.35
C GLY A 9 21.02 -20.62 -27.67
N LEU A 10 22.23 -20.47 -28.20
CA LEU A 10 23.20 -19.43 -27.90
C LEU A 10 22.67 -18.10 -28.49
N GLY A 11 22.43 -17.08 -27.66
CA GLY A 11 22.05 -15.76 -28.08
C GLY A 11 22.67 -14.68 -27.18
N ALA A 12 23.97 -14.42 -27.41
CA ALA A 12 24.63 -13.25 -26.84
C ALA A 12 24.24 -12.02 -27.65
N LEU A 13 23.62 -11.03 -27.01
CA LEU A 13 23.55 -9.65 -27.53
C LEU A 13 23.97 -8.70 -26.44
N ALA A 14 25.23 -8.31 -26.53
CA ALA A 14 25.79 -7.15 -25.86
C ALA A 14 25.27 -5.88 -26.53
N PHE A 15 24.55 -5.04 -25.82
CA PHE A 15 24.36 -3.66 -26.18
C PHE A 15 24.90 -2.77 -25.08
N GLY A 16 26.13 -2.30 -25.32
CA GLY A 16 26.68 -1.15 -24.62
C GLY A 16 26.06 0.12 -25.17
N ALA A 17 25.50 0.93 -24.29
CA ALA A 17 25.23 2.32 -24.55
C ALA A 17 25.67 3.13 -23.32
N LEU A 18 26.91 3.61 -23.39
CA LEU A 18 27.41 4.70 -22.55
C LEU A 18 26.68 5.98 -22.96
N GLY A 19 25.64 6.34 -22.24
CA GLY A 19 25.02 7.65 -22.29
C GLY A 19 25.62 8.55 -21.23
N THR A 20 26.62 9.36 -21.58
CA THR A 20 27.12 10.47 -20.76
C THR A 20 26.06 11.57 -20.75
N MET A 21 25.26 11.64 -19.69
CA MET A 21 24.42 12.81 -19.43
C MET A 21 25.27 13.88 -18.75
N THR A 22 25.69 14.88 -19.52
CA THR A 22 26.16 16.14 -19.04
C THR A 22 25.04 16.91 -18.36
N ALA A 23 25.13 17.09 -17.05
CA ALA A 23 24.20 17.91 -16.30
C ALA A 23 24.39 19.40 -16.69
N PRO A 24 23.33 20.17 -16.93
CA PRO A 24 23.43 21.61 -17.09
C PRO A 24 23.77 22.24 -15.73
N ARG A 25 24.86 22.98 -15.74
CA ARG A 25 25.34 23.77 -14.63
C ARG A 25 24.36 24.93 -14.41
N ALA A 26 23.58 24.86 -13.34
CA ALA A 26 22.71 25.95 -12.93
C ALA A 26 23.57 27.14 -12.50
N ALA A 27 23.38 28.26 -13.16
CA ALA A 27 23.99 29.52 -12.82
C ALA A 27 23.51 29.97 -11.43
N ALA A 28 24.46 30.33 -10.60
CA ALA A 28 24.20 30.97 -9.32
C ALA A 28 23.52 32.31 -9.56
N GLN A 29 22.32 32.48 -9.06
CA GLN A 29 21.70 33.79 -8.95
C GLN A 29 22.04 34.36 -7.58
N ASP A 30 22.63 35.53 -7.60
CA ASP A 30 22.98 36.30 -6.43
C ASP A 30 21.71 36.67 -5.64
N PRO A 31 21.74 36.58 -4.31
CA PRO A 31 20.63 37.06 -3.51
C PRO A 31 20.66 38.60 -3.46
N VAL A 32 19.70 39.20 -4.10
CA VAL A 32 19.42 40.64 -3.97
C VAL A 32 18.91 40.85 -2.54
N LEU A 33 19.72 41.54 -1.75
CA LEU A 33 19.36 42.03 -0.44
C LEU A 33 18.29 43.10 -0.59
N THR A 34 17.05 42.79 -0.32
CA THR A 34 16.01 43.77 -0.07
C THR A 34 16.08 44.22 1.38
N PRO A 35 16.11 45.52 1.65
CA PRO A 35 16.18 46.04 3.04
C PRO A 35 14.86 45.77 3.76
N ILE A 36 14.95 45.13 4.89
CA ILE A 36 13.88 44.92 5.84
C ILE A 36 13.51 46.28 6.43
N ILE A 37 12.34 46.80 6.07
CA ILE A 37 11.76 47.93 6.78
C ILE A 37 11.24 47.40 8.13
N VAL A 38 11.98 47.68 9.15
CA VAL A 38 11.54 47.48 10.53
C VAL A 38 10.47 48.50 10.80
N ASN A 39 9.22 48.08 10.75
CA ASN A 39 8.13 48.91 11.24
C ASN A 39 7.89 48.55 12.70
N GLU A 40 8.45 49.36 13.54
CA GLU A 40 8.24 49.45 14.98
C GLU A 40 6.83 49.91 15.25
N VAL A 41 5.98 49.10 15.82
CA VAL A 41 4.84 49.54 16.67
C VAL A 41 4.42 48.42 17.62
N ALA A 42 4.80 48.57 18.80
CA ALA A 42 4.25 48.39 20.13
C ALA A 42 2.69 48.35 20.25
N PRO A 43 2.17 48.20 21.45
CA PRO A 43 2.51 47.42 22.61
C PRO A 43 1.60 46.21 22.83
N VAL A 44 2.19 45.23 23.40
CA VAL A 44 1.53 44.00 23.87
C VAL A 44 0.48 44.35 24.91
N VAL A 45 -0.75 44.15 24.58
CA VAL A 45 -1.80 43.93 25.57
C VAL A 45 -1.70 42.50 26.02
N LEU A 46 -1.17 42.31 27.20
CA LEU A 46 -1.23 41.05 27.94
C LEU A 46 -2.72 40.76 28.19
N ASN A 47 -3.30 39.95 27.32
CA ASN A 47 -4.56 39.31 27.61
C ASN A 47 -4.24 37.89 27.98
N GLU A 48 -4.26 37.65 29.26
CA GLU A 48 -4.10 36.35 29.91
C GLU A 48 -5.29 35.47 29.50
N ALA A 49 -5.18 34.85 28.35
CA ALA A 49 -6.10 33.81 27.91
C ALA A 49 -5.42 32.49 28.07
N ALA A 50 -5.90 31.70 29.02
CA ALA A 50 -5.53 30.35 29.28
C ALA A 50 -5.33 29.56 27.98
N PRO A 51 -4.31 28.70 27.88
CA PRO A 51 -4.15 27.84 26.73
C PRO A 51 -5.33 26.88 26.69
N ILE A 52 -6.27 27.16 25.81
CA ILE A 52 -7.22 26.15 25.37
C ILE A 52 -6.37 25.11 24.67
N ILE A 53 -6.09 24.02 25.35
CA ILE A 53 -5.58 22.81 24.75
C ILE A 53 -6.70 22.36 23.82
N ALA A 54 -6.73 22.92 22.62
CA ALA A 54 -7.43 22.32 21.53
C ALA A 54 -6.73 20.99 21.27
N SER A 55 -7.19 19.95 21.97
CA SER A 55 -6.91 18.58 21.60
C SER A 55 -7.35 18.49 20.14
N VAL A 56 -6.37 18.51 19.24
CA VAL A 56 -6.57 18.25 17.83
C VAL A 56 -7.07 16.81 17.77
N ILE A 57 -8.38 16.67 17.90
CA ILE A 57 -9.06 15.43 17.55
C ILE A 57 -8.80 15.28 16.07
N LYS A 58 -7.76 14.53 15.72
CA LYS A 58 -7.55 14.10 14.34
C LYS A 58 -8.87 13.46 13.92
N PRO A 59 -9.59 14.03 12.96
CA PRO A 59 -10.85 13.44 12.53
C PRO A 59 -10.51 12.00 12.10
N LYS A 60 -11.05 11.05 12.85
CA LYS A 60 -10.94 9.63 12.47
C LYS A 60 -11.55 9.56 11.08
N PRO A 61 -10.78 9.16 10.04
CA PRO A 61 -11.31 9.14 8.69
C PRO A 61 -12.59 8.32 8.73
N LYS A 62 -13.71 8.91 8.35
CA LYS A 62 -14.98 8.21 8.23
C LYS A 62 -14.71 7.06 7.27
N PRO A 63 -15.07 5.80 7.62
CA PRO A 63 -14.92 4.70 6.70
C PRO A 63 -15.74 5.01 5.45
N THR A 64 -15.06 5.35 4.38
CA THR A 64 -15.65 5.64 3.09
C THR A 64 -16.13 4.31 2.53
N GLY A 65 -17.38 3.95 2.80
CA GLY A 65 -18.03 2.80 2.23
C GLY A 65 -17.27 1.46 2.33
N THR A 66 -17.47 0.72 3.43
CA THR A 66 -16.97 -0.66 3.50
C THR A 66 -17.76 -1.54 2.53
N VAL A 67 -17.07 -2.14 1.58
CA VAL A 67 -17.63 -3.09 0.61
C VAL A 67 -17.32 -4.52 1.06
N LYS A 68 -18.27 -5.41 0.78
CA LYS A 68 -18.16 -6.84 1.07
C LYS A 68 -17.87 -7.60 -0.23
N PHE A 69 -16.86 -8.45 -0.23
CA PHE A 69 -16.52 -9.35 -1.32
C PHE A 69 -16.45 -10.79 -0.81
N GLU A 70 -17.27 -11.67 -1.40
CA GLU A 70 -17.29 -13.09 -1.05
C GLU A 70 -16.63 -13.91 -2.15
N GLY A 71 -15.79 -14.85 -1.77
CA GLY A 71 -15.13 -15.69 -2.75
C GLY A 71 -14.26 -16.78 -2.14
N TYR A 72 -13.40 -17.31 -3.00
CA TYR A 72 -12.46 -18.37 -2.68
C TYR A 72 -11.03 -17.88 -2.81
N VAL A 73 -10.21 -18.22 -1.83
CA VAL A 73 -8.79 -17.82 -1.83
C VAL A 73 -8.06 -18.51 -2.97
N MET A 74 -7.36 -17.71 -3.75
CA MET A 74 -6.41 -18.18 -4.76
C MET A 74 -4.99 -18.15 -4.22
N HIS A 75 -4.66 -17.08 -3.52
CA HIS A 75 -3.37 -16.86 -2.87
C HIS A 75 -3.52 -15.90 -1.69
N ALA A 76 -2.80 -16.15 -0.60
CA ALA A 76 -2.77 -15.28 0.56
C ALA A 76 -1.37 -15.21 1.15
N ASN A 77 -0.93 -14.01 1.48
CA ASN A 77 0.31 -13.77 2.22
C ASN A 77 0.10 -12.66 3.26
N ALA A 78 1.14 -12.27 3.98
CA ALA A 78 1.06 -11.26 5.02
C ALA A 78 0.75 -9.83 4.51
N ALA A 79 0.93 -9.56 3.21
CA ALA A 79 0.74 -8.24 2.62
C ALA A 79 -0.58 -8.13 1.83
N GLN A 80 -1.02 -9.21 1.19
CA GLN A 80 -2.16 -9.20 0.28
C GLN A 80 -2.89 -10.54 0.23
N VAL A 81 -4.13 -10.49 -0.22
CA VAL A 81 -4.94 -11.67 -0.50
C VAL A 81 -5.58 -11.57 -1.87
N THR A 82 -5.48 -12.64 -2.67
CA THR A 82 -6.13 -12.78 -3.97
C THR A 82 -7.31 -13.72 -3.83
N VAL A 83 -8.49 -13.24 -4.20
CA VAL A 83 -9.76 -13.95 -4.04
C VAL A 83 -10.50 -13.97 -5.36
N ARG A 84 -11.03 -15.13 -5.72
CA ARG A 84 -11.96 -15.32 -6.84
C ARG A 84 -13.39 -15.19 -6.35
N ALA A 85 -14.21 -14.37 -7.01
CA ALA A 85 -15.59 -14.12 -6.59
C ALA A 85 -16.44 -15.41 -6.61
N LYS A 86 -17.31 -15.52 -5.63
CA LYS A 86 -18.31 -16.59 -5.61
C LYS A 86 -19.34 -16.35 -6.72
N GLY A 87 -19.46 -17.29 -7.65
CA GLY A 87 -20.42 -17.21 -8.74
C GLY A 87 -19.92 -16.57 -10.03
N ASN A 88 -18.69 -16.05 -10.04
CA ASN A 88 -18.01 -15.58 -11.25
C ASN A 88 -16.54 -15.96 -11.21
N ASP A 89 -16.18 -17.03 -11.89
CA ASP A 89 -14.80 -17.56 -11.87
C ASP A 89 -13.79 -16.65 -12.56
N LEU A 90 -14.24 -15.73 -13.39
CA LEU A 90 -13.37 -14.76 -14.07
C LEU A 90 -13.10 -13.51 -13.23
N ALA A 91 -13.90 -13.27 -12.19
CA ALA A 91 -13.73 -12.12 -11.32
C ALA A 91 -12.74 -12.43 -10.20
N ILE A 92 -11.47 -12.19 -10.47
CA ILE A 92 -10.37 -12.35 -9.52
C ILE A 92 -9.93 -10.96 -9.07
N GLN A 93 -9.83 -10.73 -7.77
CA GLN A 93 -9.37 -9.47 -7.19
C GLN A 93 -8.27 -9.71 -6.16
N THR A 94 -7.28 -8.83 -6.17
CA THR A 94 -6.22 -8.80 -5.17
C THR A 94 -6.38 -7.57 -4.29
N PHE A 95 -6.37 -7.78 -3.00
CA PHE A 95 -6.57 -6.76 -1.99
C PHE A 95 -5.33 -6.62 -1.12
N ALA A 96 -4.85 -5.40 -0.91
CA ALA A 96 -3.81 -5.10 0.06
C ALA A 96 -4.38 -5.19 1.48
N LEU A 97 -3.63 -5.78 2.40
CA LEU A 97 -4.03 -5.90 3.79
C LEU A 97 -3.70 -4.62 4.56
N SER A 98 -4.64 -4.12 5.37
CA SER A 98 -4.32 -3.08 6.35
C SER A 98 -3.44 -3.66 7.47
N GLN A 99 -2.65 -2.81 8.13
CA GLN A 99 -1.72 -3.22 9.20
C GLN A 99 -2.33 -4.19 10.23
N PRO A 100 -3.50 -3.91 10.82
CA PRO A 100 -4.11 -4.81 11.81
C PRO A 100 -4.56 -6.14 11.21
N VAL A 101 -4.90 -6.17 9.91
CA VAL A 101 -5.29 -7.41 9.21
C VAL A 101 -4.06 -8.21 8.82
N ALA A 102 -2.97 -7.55 8.40
CA ALA A 102 -1.69 -8.17 8.10
C ALA A 102 -1.13 -8.94 9.31
N ALA A 103 -1.16 -8.34 10.50
CA ALA A 103 -0.74 -9.01 11.73
C ALA A 103 -1.57 -10.26 12.05
N LYS A 104 -2.89 -10.20 11.83
CA LYS A 104 -3.77 -11.37 11.98
C LYS A 104 -3.52 -12.43 10.92
N MET A 105 -3.26 -12.00 9.68
CA MET A 105 -2.94 -12.91 8.59
C MET A 105 -1.66 -13.67 8.86
N GLN A 106 -0.63 -13.01 9.41
CA GLN A 106 0.61 -13.68 9.81
C GLN A 106 0.34 -14.79 10.83
N GLN A 107 -0.48 -14.53 11.86
CA GLN A 107 -0.87 -15.55 12.84
C GLN A 107 -1.65 -16.73 12.22
N ILE A 108 -2.40 -16.47 11.15
CA ILE A 108 -3.11 -17.52 10.41
C ILE A 108 -2.11 -18.32 9.57
N ILE A 109 -1.15 -17.66 8.91
CA ILE A 109 -0.09 -18.29 8.12
C ILE A 109 0.76 -19.21 9.00
N ASP A 110 1.13 -18.77 10.20
CA ASP A 110 1.90 -19.56 11.17
C ASP A 110 1.18 -20.86 11.60
N LYS A 111 -0.15 -20.90 11.42
CA LYS A 111 -1.00 -22.07 11.71
C LYS A 111 -1.38 -22.89 10.47
N GLY A 112 -0.72 -22.63 9.33
CA GLY A 112 -0.96 -23.31 8.06
C GLY A 112 -1.58 -22.46 6.96
N GLY A 113 -2.04 -21.24 7.28
CA GLY A 113 -2.54 -20.26 6.32
C GLY A 113 -3.89 -20.62 5.69
N TYR A 114 -4.38 -19.73 4.84
CA TYR A 114 -5.49 -20.04 3.94
C TYR A 114 -4.97 -20.89 2.77
N GLN A 115 -5.66 -21.97 2.49
CA GLN A 115 -5.38 -22.84 1.36
C GLN A 115 -6.15 -22.38 0.12
N TYR A 116 -5.67 -22.80 -1.06
CA TYR A 116 -6.38 -22.58 -2.31
C TYR A 116 -7.80 -23.16 -2.22
N GLY A 117 -8.80 -22.34 -2.57
CA GLY A 117 -10.21 -22.74 -2.52
C GLY A 117 -10.91 -22.49 -1.17
N ASP A 118 -10.21 -22.01 -0.15
CA ASP A 118 -10.85 -21.64 1.11
C ASP A 118 -11.87 -20.52 0.93
N LYS A 119 -13.07 -20.72 1.46
CA LYS A 119 -14.10 -19.70 1.39
C LYS A 119 -13.84 -18.56 2.36
N VAL A 120 -13.80 -17.34 1.83
CA VAL A 120 -13.59 -16.13 2.62
C VAL A 120 -14.56 -15.02 2.26
N THR A 121 -14.78 -14.13 3.21
CA THR A 121 -15.46 -12.86 3.03
C THR A 121 -14.49 -11.74 3.39
N VAL A 122 -14.17 -10.92 2.41
CA VAL A 122 -13.29 -9.76 2.55
C VAL A 122 -14.14 -8.51 2.70
N TYR A 123 -13.86 -7.71 3.71
CA TYR A 123 -14.42 -6.38 3.89
C TYR A 123 -13.31 -5.38 3.62
N TYR A 124 -13.47 -4.57 2.60
CA TYR A 124 -12.46 -3.61 2.17
C TYR A 124 -13.05 -2.21 2.00
N ASP A 125 -12.21 -1.22 2.08
CA ASP A 125 -12.55 0.17 1.82
C ASP A 125 -12.63 0.43 0.31
N ALA A 126 -13.75 0.98 -0.17
CA ALA A 126 -13.97 1.21 -1.59
C ALA A 126 -13.00 2.24 -2.20
N GLY A 127 -12.51 3.20 -1.40
CA GLY A 127 -11.61 4.23 -1.88
C GLY A 127 -10.16 3.79 -1.98
N THR A 128 -9.69 3.04 -0.98
CA THR A 128 -8.28 2.61 -0.89
C THR A 128 -8.05 1.16 -1.33
N HIS A 129 -9.11 0.37 -1.51
CA HIS A 129 -9.08 -1.08 -1.75
C HIS A 129 -8.31 -1.88 -0.68
N GLN A 130 -8.11 -1.28 0.50
CA GLN A 130 -7.47 -1.94 1.63
C GLN A 130 -8.45 -2.80 2.42
N VAL A 131 -8.01 -4.00 2.78
CA VAL A 131 -8.80 -4.90 3.61
C VAL A 131 -8.85 -4.41 5.04
N LEU A 132 -10.06 -4.19 5.53
CA LEU A 132 -10.34 -3.83 6.91
C LEU A 132 -10.61 -5.05 7.78
N LYS A 133 -11.13 -6.12 7.19
CA LYS A 133 -11.47 -7.36 7.88
C LYS A 133 -11.59 -8.53 6.90
N ILE A 134 -11.09 -9.68 7.30
CA ILE A 134 -11.31 -10.97 6.63
C ILE A 134 -12.08 -11.90 7.56
N LYS A 135 -13.08 -12.57 7.04
CA LYS A 135 -13.80 -13.66 7.70
C LYS A 135 -13.68 -14.90 6.84
N GLY A 136 -13.24 -15.97 7.42
CA GLY A 136 -13.10 -17.28 6.78
C GLY A 136 -12.50 -18.26 7.76
N LYS A 137 -12.65 -19.53 7.48
CA LYS A 137 -12.02 -20.60 8.26
C LYS A 137 -10.92 -21.18 7.38
N PRO A 138 -9.65 -21.03 7.75
CA PRO A 138 -8.57 -21.68 7.02
C PRO A 138 -8.69 -23.19 7.13
N SER A 139 -8.45 -23.89 6.03
CA SER A 139 -8.33 -25.35 6.02
C SER A 139 -7.06 -25.77 6.77
N ARG A 140 -7.09 -26.96 7.35
CA ARG A 140 -5.89 -27.51 7.94
C ARG A 140 -4.94 -27.93 6.82
N PRO A 141 -3.63 -27.64 6.93
CA PRO A 141 -2.66 -28.20 5.99
C PRO A 141 -2.71 -29.74 6.06
N LEU A 142 -2.64 -30.37 4.89
CA LEU A 142 -2.58 -31.81 4.74
C LEU A 142 -1.22 -32.34 5.20
#